data_85d15996d8bd6c80106bfd3a86284cd3
#
_entry.id   85d15996d8bd6c80106bfd3a86284cd3
#
_cell.length_a   1.000
_cell.length_b   1.000
_cell.length_c   1.000
_cell.angle_alpha   90.00
_cell.angle_beta   90.00
_cell.angle_gamma   90.00
#
_symmetry.space_group_name_H-M   'P 1'
#
loop_
_entity.id
_entity.type
_entity.pdbx_description
1 polymer ?
#
loop_
_entity_poly.entity_id
_entity_poly.type
_entity_poly.pdbx_seq_one_letter_code
_entity_poly.pdbx_strand_id
1 'polypeptide(L)'
;MNINENFRYLHMGLPEDILRRKLGGDFEGAVRLIDRRLQSPETPEALRRCLTAEREMILRLPGDYPFTREQALARAREKIPDFTEEEFDERVDSGKIGWIYQKGEMRFFDRFFETLCKTEPGFAERAGVVMRGVESAGKESYETGELKRCIRKMKAEGGAGRRICVQASLRIKDELFVPGMKIRAHLPVPAECPEQTEITFEELTPGGRIAPGDALQRTVCWEEEMQENHAFTVRYSYVRRAAYQDTEQMKGEGSQPDFYTQEEAPHILFTPYIRELAARLTERETDPLEKARRFYDFITLHMTYTYMPSYFSLENIAENCARSFTGDCGVFALLFLTLCRCAGIPARWQSGLTAEPDFCGAHDWVQFYVAPYGWLYADTSYGIAAVRAGDEERRKFYFGNIDPFRMTANQAFQAPFTVEKQHWRADPYDNQVGEMETEERGLRYEEFERSKQVLACLEL
;
A
#
# COMPACT_ATOMS: atom_id res chain seq x y z
N MET A 1 16.27 12.81 15.69
CA MET A 1 14.94 12.97 15.03
C MET A 1 14.93 12.06 13.84
N ASN A 2 13.90 11.22 13.71
CA ASN A 2 13.80 10.26 12.62
C ASN A 2 13.67 10.99 11.26
N ILE A 3 14.53 10.67 10.29
CA ILE A 3 14.53 11.32 8.96
C ILE A 3 13.18 11.17 8.25
N ASN A 4 12.46 10.07 8.51
CA ASN A 4 11.15 9.82 7.91
C ASN A 4 10.04 10.77 8.40
N GLU A 5 10.22 11.46 9.52
CA GLU A 5 9.28 12.51 9.97
C GLU A 5 9.22 13.72 9.03
N ASN A 6 10.21 13.88 8.17
CA ASN A 6 10.26 14.99 7.20
C ASN A 6 9.09 14.93 6.19
N PHE A 7 8.52 13.75 5.94
CA PHE A 7 7.36 13.60 5.06
C PHE A 7 6.16 14.45 5.46
N ARG A 8 5.98 14.71 6.75
CA ARG A 8 4.86 15.55 7.24
C ARG A 8 4.87 16.98 6.67
N TYR A 9 6.00 17.42 6.15
CA TYR A 9 6.17 18.76 5.59
C TYR A 9 5.95 18.84 4.08
N LEU A 10 5.75 17.71 3.40
CA LEU A 10 5.54 17.68 1.94
C LEU A 10 4.31 18.47 1.49
N HIS A 11 3.28 18.61 2.34
CA HIS A 11 2.09 19.39 2.03
C HIS A 11 2.37 20.88 1.76
N MET A 12 3.54 21.38 2.13
CA MET A 12 3.96 22.76 1.81
C MET A 12 4.23 22.97 0.32
N GLY A 13 4.54 21.87 -0.40
CA GLY A 13 4.98 21.93 -1.79
C GLY A 13 6.38 22.50 -1.98
N LEU A 14 6.87 22.39 -3.20
CA LEU A 14 8.18 22.91 -3.59
C LEU A 14 8.11 24.39 -3.98
N PRO A 15 9.17 25.17 -3.67
CA PRO A 15 9.39 26.47 -4.31
C PRO A 15 9.37 26.36 -5.84
N GLU A 16 8.78 27.36 -6.50
CA GLU A 16 8.46 27.32 -7.93
C GLU A 16 9.67 27.02 -8.85
N ASP A 17 10.83 27.55 -8.53
CA ASP A 17 12.06 27.32 -9.30
C ASP A 17 12.56 25.88 -9.22
N ILE A 18 12.34 25.18 -8.11
CA ILE A 18 12.63 23.76 -7.93
C ILE A 18 11.55 22.93 -8.61
N LEU A 19 10.27 23.26 -8.38
CA LEU A 19 9.12 22.59 -8.96
C LEU A 19 9.19 22.56 -10.50
N ARG A 20 9.51 23.70 -11.14
CA ARG A 20 9.68 23.75 -12.59
C ARG A 20 10.75 22.79 -13.12
N ARG A 21 11.86 22.63 -12.38
CA ARG A 21 12.92 21.68 -12.74
C ARG A 21 12.46 20.24 -12.58
N LYS A 22 11.80 19.92 -11.45
CA LYS A 22 11.24 18.60 -11.18
C LYS A 22 10.27 18.19 -12.30
N LEU A 23 9.28 19.05 -12.61
CA LEU A 23 8.28 18.76 -13.65
C LEU A 23 8.87 18.74 -15.07
N GLY A 24 9.89 19.55 -15.33
CA GLY A 24 10.63 19.56 -16.62
C GLY A 24 11.66 18.43 -16.76
N GLY A 25 11.82 17.58 -15.74
CA GLY A 25 12.75 16.44 -15.76
C GLY A 25 14.23 16.80 -15.58
N ASP A 26 14.53 18.05 -15.16
CA ASP A 26 15.88 18.45 -14.72
C ASP A 26 16.09 18.13 -13.24
N PHE A 27 16.10 16.82 -12.92
CA PHE A 27 16.23 16.34 -11.54
C PHE A 27 17.55 16.74 -10.91
N GLU A 28 18.65 16.68 -11.66
CA GLU A 28 19.96 17.13 -11.17
C GLU A 28 19.97 18.61 -10.84
N GLY A 29 19.34 19.44 -11.67
CA GLY A 29 19.18 20.86 -11.41
C GLY A 29 18.29 21.17 -10.21
N ALA A 30 17.21 20.42 -10.04
CA ALA A 30 16.34 20.52 -8.87
C ALA A 30 17.10 20.16 -7.58
N VAL A 31 17.83 19.03 -7.57
CA VAL A 31 18.66 18.61 -6.43
C VAL A 31 19.73 19.66 -6.09
N ARG A 32 20.45 20.20 -7.08
CA ARG A 32 21.42 21.27 -6.84
C ARG A 32 20.82 22.52 -6.18
N LEU A 33 19.60 22.91 -6.56
CA LEU A 33 18.91 24.03 -5.94
C LEU A 33 18.48 23.71 -4.50
N ILE A 34 18.00 22.50 -4.26
CA ILE A 34 17.66 22.01 -2.92
C ILE A 34 18.90 22.03 -2.03
N ASP A 35 20.01 21.44 -2.49
CA ASP A 35 21.27 21.38 -1.72
C ASP A 35 21.79 22.75 -1.33
N ARG A 36 21.72 23.74 -2.23
CA ARG A 36 22.08 25.14 -1.92
C ARG A 36 21.20 25.72 -0.81
N ARG A 37 19.88 25.46 -0.85
CA ARG A 37 18.96 25.95 0.20
C ARG A 37 19.18 25.23 1.52
N LEU A 38 19.46 23.93 1.50
CA LEU A 38 19.79 23.16 2.70
C LEU A 38 21.08 23.65 3.38
N GLN A 39 22.04 24.16 2.61
CA GLN A 39 23.28 24.75 3.13
C GLN A 39 23.12 26.19 3.65
N SER A 40 22.08 26.89 3.24
CA SER A 40 21.84 28.27 3.69
C SER A 40 21.32 28.30 5.12
N PRO A 41 21.94 29.08 6.02
CA PRO A 41 21.44 29.24 7.38
C PRO A 41 20.09 29.99 7.46
N GLU A 42 19.72 30.72 6.41
CA GLU A 42 18.48 31.47 6.33
C GLU A 42 17.25 30.61 5.98
N THR A 43 17.45 29.36 5.55
CA THR A 43 16.35 28.46 5.20
C THR A 43 15.57 28.06 6.46
N PRO A 44 14.27 28.39 6.55
CA PRO A 44 13.45 28.02 7.70
C PRO A 44 13.41 26.50 7.90
N GLU A 45 13.33 26.06 9.15
CA GLU A 45 13.38 24.64 9.50
C GLU A 45 12.28 23.82 8.81
N ALA A 46 11.04 24.31 8.75
CA ALA A 46 9.96 23.61 8.06
C ALA A 46 10.25 23.42 6.57
N LEU A 47 10.79 24.44 5.89
CA LEU A 47 11.19 24.32 4.49
C LEU A 47 12.39 23.36 4.33
N ARG A 48 13.34 23.38 5.24
CA ARG A 48 14.48 22.46 5.26
C ARG A 48 14.00 21.01 5.32
N ARG A 49 13.02 20.70 6.15
CA ARG A 49 12.43 19.37 6.28
C ARG A 49 11.70 18.95 5.00
N CYS A 50 10.88 19.84 4.42
CA CYS A 50 10.23 19.60 3.14
C CYS A 50 11.27 19.29 2.04
N LEU A 51 12.28 20.14 1.90
CA LEU A 51 13.32 19.98 0.89
C LEU A 51 14.15 18.70 1.08
N THR A 52 14.34 18.26 2.32
CA THR A 52 15.06 17.00 2.62
C THR A 52 14.29 15.79 2.10
N ALA A 53 12.96 15.74 2.30
CA ALA A 53 12.11 14.67 1.76
C ALA A 53 12.00 14.74 0.23
N GLU A 54 11.75 15.93 -0.32
CA GLU A 54 11.63 16.15 -1.76
C GLU A 54 12.90 15.80 -2.53
N ARG A 55 14.07 16.08 -1.94
CA ARG A 55 15.35 15.68 -2.51
C ARG A 55 15.41 14.17 -2.76
N GLU A 56 15.06 13.39 -1.75
CA GLU A 56 15.05 11.93 -1.87
C GLU A 56 13.96 11.43 -2.83
N MET A 57 12.77 12.04 -2.82
CA MET A 57 11.71 11.73 -3.78
C MET A 57 12.20 11.93 -5.21
N ILE A 58 12.82 13.07 -5.52
CA ILE A 58 13.35 13.36 -6.86
C ILE A 58 14.41 12.34 -7.29
N LEU A 59 15.27 11.91 -6.36
CA LEU A 59 16.31 10.91 -6.64
C LEU A 59 15.74 9.50 -6.90
N ARG A 60 14.51 9.21 -6.47
CA ARG A 60 13.84 7.91 -6.70
C ARG A 60 13.03 7.85 -7.99
N LEU A 61 12.56 8.99 -8.50
CA LEU A 61 11.74 9.03 -9.72
C LEU A 61 12.30 8.24 -10.91
N PRO A 62 13.62 8.28 -11.21
CA PRO A 62 14.17 7.47 -12.31
C PRO A 62 14.01 5.96 -12.13
N GLY A 63 13.93 5.47 -10.89
CA GLY A 63 13.69 4.06 -10.59
C GLY A 63 12.24 3.64 -10.87
N ASP A 64 11.28 4.51 -10.57
CA ASP A 64 9.87 4.28 -10.85
C ASP A 64 9.54 4.41 -12.36
N TYR A 65 10.35 5.18 -13.12
CA TYR A 65 10.15 5.45 -14.56
C TYR A 65 11.43 5.15 -15.38
N PRO A 66 11.88 3.89 -15.44
CA PRO A 66 13.17 3.54 -16.03
C PRO A 66 13.17 3.50 -17.55
N PHE A 67 12.02 3.26 -18.20
CA PHE A 67 11.97 2.93 -19.62
C PHE A 67 11.95 4.17 -20.54
N THR A 68 12.78 4.14 -21.58
CA THR A 68 12.55 4.98 -22.79
C THR A 68 11.35 4.45 -23.56
N ARG A 69 10.86 5.21 -24.54
CA ARG A 69 9.78 4.75 -25.44
C ARG A 69 10.15 3.44 -26.14
N GLU A 70 11.38 3.33 -26.65
CA GLU A 70 11.87 2.13 -27.31
C GLU A 70 11.90 0.91 -26.36
N GLN A 71 12.39 1.11 -25.14
CA GLN A 71 12.43 0.06 -24.12
C GLN A 71 11.03 -0.37 -23.69
N ALA A 72 10.12 0.57 -23.51
CA ALA A 72 8.72 0.25 -23.16
C ALA A 72 8.02 -0.53 -24.29
N LEU A 73 8.20 -0.14 -25.54
CA LEU A 73 7.69 -0.89 -26.70
C LEU A 73 8.31 -2.29 -26.77
N ALA A 74 9.63 -2.41 -26.61
CA ALA A 74 10.31 -3.70 -26.59
C ALA A 74 9.75 -4.61 -25.49
N ARG A 75 9.55 -4.07 -24.29
CA ARG A 75 8.94 -4.78 -23.15
C ARG A 75 7.55 -5.32 -23.45
N ALA A 76 6.70 -4.52 -24.11
CA ALA A 76 5.37 -4.98 -24.51
C ALA A 76 5.44 -6.07 -25.58
N ARG A 77 6.35 -5.91 -26.58
CA ARG A 77 6.54 -6.86 -27.70
C ARG A 77 7.15 -8.20 -27.28
N GLU A 78 7.82 -8.28 -26.14
CA GLU A 78 8.26 -9.56 -25.59
C GLU A 78 7.10 -10.54 -25.38
N LYS A 79 5.89 -10.05 -25.06
CA LYS A 79 4.69 -10.85 -24.80
C LYS A 79 3.64 -10.71 -25.89
N ILE A 80 3.60 -9.57 -26.59
CA ILE A 80 2.66 -9.28 -27.67
C ILE A 80 3.48 -8.86 -28.90
N PRO A 81 4.01 -9.79 -29.72
CA PRO A 81 4.96 -9.46 -30.80
C PRO A 81 4.41 -8.48 -31.85
N ASP A 82 3.09 -8.45 -32.05
CA ASP A 82 2.38 -7.58 -32.98
C ASP A 82 1.93 -6.25 -32.36
N PHE A 83 2.37 -5.92 -31.14
CA PHE A 83 2.03 -4.66 -30.47
C PHE A 83 2.60 -3.47 -31.21
N THR A 84 1.73 -2.56 -31.67
CA THR A 84 2.12 -1.44 -32.53
C THR A 84 2.48 -0.18 -31.74
N GLU A 85 3.12 0.77 -32.43
CA GLU A 85 3.43 2.09 -31.84
C GLU A 85 2.16 2.91 -31.63
N GLU A 86 1.21 2.80 -32.53
CA GLU A 86 -0.09 3.47 -32.42
C GLU A 86 -0.87 2.98 -31.19
N GLU A 87 -0.86 1.67 -30.93
CA GLU A 87 -1.48 1.10 -29.72
C GLU A 87 -0.82 1.60 -28.43
N PHE A 88 0.50 1.83 -28.47
CA PHE A 88 1.23 2.39 -27.34
C PHE A 88 0.87 3.85 -27.11
N ASP A 89 0.92 4.66 -28.18
CA ASP A 89 0.66 6.10 -28.12
C ASP A 89 -0.79 6.38 -27.66
N GLU A 90 -1.77 5.62 -28.16
CA GLU A 90 -3.17 5.72 -27.69
C GLU A 90 -3.28 5.51 -26.16
N ARG A 91 -2.52 4.58 -25.60
CA ARG A 91 -2.52 4.32 -24.16
C ARG A 91 -1.79 5.37 -23.34
N VAL A 92 -0.77 5.99 -23.93
CA VAL A 92 -0.11 7.17 -23.34
C VAL A 92 -1.06 8.36 -23.32
N ASP A 93 -1.69 8.66 -24.46
CA ASP A 93 -2.61 9.79 -24.63
C ASP A 93 -3.88 9.64 -23.79
N SER A 94 -4.37 8.41 -23.61
CA SER A 94 -5.51 8.12 -22.72
C SER A 94 -5.15 8.03 -21.24
N GLY A 95 -3.88 8.22 -20.85
CA GLY A 95 -3.41 8.19 -19.46
C GLY A 95 -3.31 6.79 -18.85
N LYS A 96 -3.42 5.71 -19.66
CA LYS A 96 -3.29 4.32 -19.18
C LYS A 96 -1.85 3.89 -18.95
N ILE A 97 -0.90 4.54 -19.61
CA ILE A 97 0.54 4.39 -19.40
C ILE A 97 1.05 5.66 -18.75
N GLY A 98 1.47 5.55 -17.48
CA GLY A 98 2.06 6.66 -16.74
C GLY A 98 3.47 6.99 -17.23
N TRP A 99 3.82 8.27 -17.24
CA TRP A 99 5.12 8.75 -17.67
C TRP A 99 5.51 10.07 -16.99
N ILE A 100 6.80 10.37 -17.02
CA ILE A 100 7.37 11.66 -16.58
C ILE A 100 8.38 12.15 -17.63
N TYR A 101 8.73 13.44 -17.58
CA TYR A 101 9.92 13.92 -18.28
C TYR A 101 11.18 13.64 -17.47
N GLN A 102 12.25 13.22 -18.14
CA GLN A 102 13.61 13.14 -17.61
C GLN A 102 14.60 13.56 -18.70
N LYS A 103 15.39 14.61 -18.46
CA LYS A 103 16.39 15.15 -19.40
C LYS A 103 15.81 15.47 -20.80
N GLY A 104 14.55 15.93 -20.85
CA GLY A 104 13.88 16.28 -22.11
C GLY A 104 13.23 15.10 -22.84
N GLU A 105 13.30 13.89 -22.32
CA GLU A 105 12.69 12.69 -22.87
C GLU A 105 11.58 12.18 -21.97
N MET A 106 10.57 11.54 -22.56
CA MET A 106 9.55 10.81 -21.81
C MET A 106 10.14 9.51 -21.26
N ARG A 107 9.88 9.26 -19.98
CA ARG A 107 10.21 8.01 -19.30
C ARG A 107 8.93 7.37 -18.77
N PHE A 108 8.78 6.07 -18.98
CA PHE A 108 7.57 5.34 -18.73
C PHE A 108 7.67 4.51 -17.46
N PHE A 109 6.52 4.39 -16.78
CA PHE A 109 6.36 3.67 -15.53
C PHE A 109 6.83 2.21 -15.65
N ASP A 110 7.56 1.71 -14.66
CA ASP A 110 8.17 0.38 -14.68
C ASP A 110 7.12 -0.74 -14.79
N ARG A 111 5.95 -0.57 -14.15
CA ARG A 111 4.86 -1.54 -14.13
C ARG A 111 3.70 -1.22 -15.08
N PHE A 112 3.96 -0.45 -16.14
CA PHE A 112 2.91 -0.11 -17.11
C PHE A 112 2.31 -1.35 -17.77
N PHE A 113 3.13 -2.35 -18.10
CA PHE A 113 2.69 -3.58 -18.75
C PHE A 113 1.73 -4.38 -17.85
N GLU A 114 2.09 -4.58 -16.59
CA GLU A 114 1.25 -5.25 -15.60
C GLU A 114 -0.04 -4.45 -15.34
N THR A 115 0.04 -3.12 -15.35
CA THR A 115 -1.14 -2.23 -15.25
C THR A 115 -2.10 -2.48 -16.42
N LEU A 116 -1.60 -2.54 -17.65
CA LEU A 116 -2.42 -2.83 -18.83
C LEU A 116 -3.04 -4.24 -18.74
N CYS A 117 -2.25 -5.25 -18.36
CA CYS A 117 -2.79 -6.60 -18.12
C CYS A 117 -3.89 -6.61 -17.04
N LYS A 118 -3.74 -5.79 -16.01
CA LYS A 118 -4.73 -5.68 -14.92
C LYS A 118 -6.00 -4.95 -15.34
N THR A 119 -5.89 -3.94 -16.20
CA THR A 119 -6.99 -3.03 -16.54
C THR A 119 -7.69 -3.36 -17.87
N GLU A 120 -7.00 -4.00 -18.79
CA GLU A 120 -7.50 -4.35 -20.13
C GLU A 120 -7.53 -5.87 -20.33
N PRO A 121 -8.69 -6.55 -20.19
CA PRO A 121 -8.78 -8.00 -20.35
C PRO A 121 -8.26 -8.51 -21.71
N GLY A 122 -8.57 -7.80 -22.80
CA GLY A 122 -8.08 -8.15 -24.15
C GLY A 122 -6.56 -8.02 -24.31
N PHE A 123 -5.93 -7.09 -23.56
CA PHE A 123 -4.47 -6.96 -23.53
C PHE A 123 -3.83 -8.14 -22.78
N ALA A 124 -4.38 -8.50 -21.62
CA ALA A 124 -3.92 -9.64 -20.83
C ALA A 124 -4.06 -10.96 -21.62
N GLU A 125 -5.16 -11.14 -22.33
CA GLU A 125 -5.40 -12.32 -23.20
C GLU A 125 -4.36 -12.41 -24.31
N ARG A 126 -4.11 -11.32 -25.05
CA ARG A 126 -3.05 -11.27 -26.10
C ARG A 126 -1.66 -11.54 -25.53
N ALA A 127 -1.39 -11.09 -24.32
CA ALA A 127 -0.12 -11.31 -23.64
C ALA A 127 0.04 -12.74 -23.06
N GLY A 128 -1.02 -13.54 -23.07
CA GLY A 128 -1.04 -14.85 -22.41
C GLY A 128 -0.81 -14.79 -20.89
N VAL A 129 -1.18 -13.65 -20.26
CA VAL A 129 -0.95 -13.40 -18.85
C VAL A 129 -2.25 -13.57 -18.07
N VAL A 130 -2.21 -14.41 -17.06
CA VAL A 130 -3.30 -14.55 -16.07
C VAL A 130 -2.97 -13.67 -14.88
N MET A 131 -3.76 -12.61 -14.70
CA MET A 131 -3.62 -11.71 -13.56
C MET A 131 -4.55 -12.15 -12.43
N ARG A 132 -4.02 -12.21 -11.20
CA ARG A 132 -4.82 -12.48 -10.00
C ARG A 132 -5.92 -11.42 -9.86
N GLY A 133 -7.15 -11.89 -9.52
CA GLY A 133 -8.33 -11.03 -9.42
C GLY A 133 -8.86 -10.51 -10.76
N VAL A 134 -8.37 -11.08 -11.88
CA VAL A 134 -8.94 -10.92 -13.24
C VAL A 134 -9.41 -12.31 -13.66
N GLU A 135 -10.71 -12.56 -13.55
CA GLU A 135 -11.28 -13.86 -13.94
C GLU A 135 -11.20 -14.02 -15.46
N SER A 136 -10.53 -15.06 -15.93
CA SER A 136 -10.76 -15.57 -17.27
C SER A 136 -12.09 -16.32 -17.28
N ALA A 137 -12.97 -15.96 -18.20
CA ALA A 137 -14.29 -16.54 -18.32
C ALA A 137 -14.21 -18.09 -18.27
N GLY A 138 -14.81 -18.69 -17.23
CA GLY A 138 -15.02 -20.14 -17.14
C GLY A 138 -14.08 -20.96 -16.27
N LYS A 139 -13.10 -20.38 -15.58
CA LYS A 139 -12.33 -21.10 -14.54
C LYS A 139 -12.52 -20.42 -13.19
N GLU A 140 -13.15 -21.11 -12.24
CA GLU A 140 -13.09 -20.75 -10.83
C GLU A 140 -11.59 -20.77 -10.43
N SER A 141 -11.01 -19.59 -10.15
CA SER A 141 -9.72 -19.55 -9.49
C SER A 141 -9.89 -20.04 -8.06
N TYR A 142 -8.85 -20.60 -7.45
CA TYR A 142 -8.84 -20.95 -6.03
C TYR A 142 -9.34 -19.76 -5.17
N GLU A 143 -8.92 -18.57 -5.50
CA GLU A 143 -9.29 -17.29 -4.87
C GLU A 143 -10.82 -17.09 -4.79
N THR A 144 -11.57 -17.44 -5.83
CA THR A 144 -13.02 -17.31 -5.84
C THR A 144 -13.73 -18.47 -5.15
N GLY A 145 -13.20 -19.69 -5.23
CA GLY A 145 -13.80 -20.89 -4.65
C GLY A 145 -13.70 -20.93 -3.13
N GLU A 146 -12.49 -20.85 -2.57
CA GLU A 146 -12.27 -20.93 -1.11
C GLU A 146 -12.78 -19.68 -0.40
N LEU A 147 -12.52 -18.50 -0.95
CA LEU A 147 -13.01 -17.24 -0.40
C LEU A 147 -14.53 -17.19 -0.40
N LYS A 148 -15.20 -17.59 -1.46
CA LYS A 148 -16.68 -17.69 -1.50
C LYS A 148 -17.23 -18.65 -0.46
N ARG A 149 -16.61 -19.83 -0.29
CA ARG A 149 -17.00 -20.78 0.77
C ARG A 149 -16.84 -20.17 2.17
N CYS A 150 -15.71 -19.49 2.40
CA CYS A 150 -15.44 -18.83 3.66
C CYS A 150 -16.47 -17.71 3.96
N ILE A 151 -16.78 -16.85 2.98
CA ILE A 151 -17.79 -15.79 3.13
C ILE A 151 -19.17 -16.38 3.45
N ARG A 152 -19.58 -17.44 2.74
CA ARG A 152 -20.87 -18.12 3.03
C ARG A 152 -20.89 -18.71 4.44
N LYS A 153 -19.81 -19.34 4.87
CA LYS A 153 -19.66 -19.86 6.22
C LYS A 153 -19.78 -18.74 7.26
N MET A 154 -19.05 -17.63 7.06
CA MET A 154 -19.12 -16.49 7.95
C MET A 154 -20.53 -15.93 8.10
N LYS A 155 -21.27 -15.82 6.99
CA LYS A 155 -22.68 -15.39 7.02
C LYS A 155 -23.60 -16.38 7.75
N ALA A 156 -23.35 -17.66 7.61
CA ALA A 156 -24.19 -18.71 8.21
C ALA A 156 -23.89 -18.90 9.72
N GLU A 157 -22.64 -18.79 10.13
CA GLU A 157 -22.17 -19.15 11.46
C GLU A 157 -21.76 -17.92 12.31
N GLY A 158 -21.84 -16.71 11.74
CA GLY A 158 -21.48 -15.46 12.44
C GLY A 158 -19.98 -15.15 12.43
N GLY A 159 -19.17 -15.93 11.73
CA GLY A 159 -17.73 -15.71 11.60
C GLY A 159 -16.97 -16.94 11.13
N ALA A 160 -15.66 -16.78 10.97
CA ALA A 160 -14.73 -17.87 10.65
C ALA A 160 -13.36 -17.63 11.27
N GLY A 161 -12.59 -18.70 11.46
CA GLY A 161 -11.23 -18.67 11.97
C GLY A 161 -10.26 -19.46 11.13
N ARG A 162 -9.00 -19.03 11.12
CA ARG A 162 -7.88 -19.72 10.49
C ARG A 162 -6.67 -19.73 11.42
N ARG A 163 -5.96 -20.86 11.47
CA ARG A 163 -4.58 -20.89 11.99
C ARG A 163 -3.65 -20.88 10.77
N ILE A 164 -2.82 -19.87 10.70
CA ILE A 164 -1.96 -19.61 9.54
C ILE A 164 -0.51 -19.65 9.99
N CYS A 165 0.34 -20.36 9.23
CA CYS A 165 1.78 -20.39 9.38
C CYS A 165 2.42 -19.75 8.15
N VAL A 166 3.30 -18.77 8.38
CA VAL A 166 4.02 -18.03 7.32
C VAL A 166 5.50 -18.08 7.58
N GLN A 167 6.27 -18.21 6.53
CA GLN A 167 7.72 -17.98 6.52
C GLN A 167 8.01 -16.76 5.64
N ALA A 168 8.85 -15.86 6.15
CA ALA A 168 9.29 -14.67 5.43
C ALA A 168 10.79 -14.49 5.57
N SER A 169 11.44 -13.92 4.55
CA SER A 169 12.87 -13.66 4.58
C SER A 169 13.27 -12.41 3.79
N LEU A 170 14.40 -11.80 4.19
CA LEU A 170 15.11 -10.74 3.48
C LEU A 170 16.56 -11.15 3.25
N ARG A 171 17.11 -10.80 2.09
CA ARG A 171 18.51 -11.01 1.76
C ARG A 171 19.00 -9.89 0.87
N ILE A 172 20.13 -9.28 1.20
CA ILE A 172 20.77 -8.30 0.30
C ILE A 172 21.19 -9.00 -0.99
N LYS A 173 21.10 -8.33 -2.12
CA LYS A 173 21.55 -8.91 -3.40
C LYS A 173 23.06 -9.12 -3.40
N ASP A 174 23.51 -10.22 -4.00
CA ASP A 174 24.92 -10.62 -3.98
C ASP A 174 25.84 -9.56 -4.57
N GLU A 175 25.40 -8.85 -5.60
CA GLU A 175 26.17 -7.78 -6.24
C GLU A 175 26.39 -6.54 -5.36
N LEU A 176 25.63 -6.40 -4.27
CA LEU A 176 25.75 -5.29 -3.32
C LEU A 176 26.41 -5.68 -2.00
N PHE A 177 26.56 -6.97 -1.76
CA PHE A 177 27.12 -7.47 -0.51
C PHE A 177 28.65 -7.36 -0.50
N VAL A 178 29.19 -6.87 0.62
CA VAL A 178 30.61 -6.86 0.91
C VAL A 178 30.83 -7.42 2.31
N PRO A 179 31.74 -8.40 2.52
CA PRO A 179 32.09 -8.91 3.84
C PRO A 179 32.48 -7.80 4.82
N GLY A 180 31.97 -7.86 6.05
CA GLY A 180 32.14 -6.81 7.06
C GLY A 180 31.07 -5.70 6.98
N MET A 181 30.11 -5.78 6.03
CA MET A 181 29.02 -4.82 5.92
C MET A 181 28.09 -4.92 7.15
N LYS A 182 27.82 -3.79 7.78
CA LYS A 182 26.81 -3.71 8.85
C LYS A 182 25.44 -3.51 8.25
N ILE A 183 24.55 -4.44 8.54
CA ILE A 183 23.16 -4.46 8.07
C ILE A 183 22.22 -4.34 9.25
N ARG A 184 21.17 -3.52 9.08
CA ARG A 184 19.93 -3.59 9.86
C ARG A 184 18.80 -4.03 8.97
N ALA A 185 18.11 -5.11 9.35
CA ALA A 185 16.98 -5.67 8.61
C ALA A 185 15.73 -5.72 9.49
N HIS A 186 14.57 -5.37 8.91
CA HIS A 186 13.27 -5.41 9.57
C HIS A 186 12.30 -6.23 8.74
N LEU A 187 11.77 -7.32 9.29
CA LEU A 187 10.66 -8.07 8.71
C LEU A 187 9.36 -7.81 9.48
N PRO A 188 8.23 -7.55 8.79
CA PRO A 188 6.94 -7.46 9.44
C PRO A 188 6.53 -8.83 10.01
N VAL A 189 5.95 -8.79 11.20
CA VAL A 189 5.45 -9.97 11.90
C VAL A 189 4.06 -9.68 12.49
N PRO A 190 3.24 -10.72 12.78
CA PRO A 190 1.89 -10.50 13.26
C PRO A 190 1.84 -9.61 14.51
N ALA A 191 1.08 -8.51 14.45
CA ALA A 191 0.76 -7.68 15.61
C ALA A 191 -0.39 -8.29 16.42
N GLU A 192 -0.38 -8.08 17.74
CA GLU A 192 -1.51 -8.47 18.59
C GLU A 192 -2.67 -7.52 18.38
N CYS A 193 -3.82 -8.06 18.05
CA CYS A 193 -5.07 -7.33 17.95
C CYS A 193 -6.23 -8.28 18.30
N PRO A 194 -7.45 -7.78 18.57
CA PRO A 194 -8.57 -8.62 19.01
C PRO A 194 -8.85 -9.82 18.10
N GLU A 195 -8.64 -9.66 16.80
CA GLU A 195 -8.91 -10.70 15.82
C GLU A 195 -7.69 -11.59 15.52
N GLN A 196 -6.49 -11.25 16.02
CA GLN A 196 -5.23 -11.93 15.73
C GLN A 196 -4.49 -12.27 17.01
N THR A 197 -4.53 -13.54 17.38
CA THR A 197 -4.09 -14.07 18.66
C THR A 197 -3.22 -15.32 18.50
N GLU A 198 -2.79 -15.92 19.61
CA GLU A 198 -2.00 -17.17 19.62
C GLU A 198 -0.77 -17.11 18.70
N ILE A 199 -0.07 -15.96 18.71
CA ILE A 199 1.11 -15.72 17.87
C ILE A 199 2.29 -16.49 18.44
N THR A 200 2.91 -17.34 17.60
CA THR A 200 4.08 -18.15 17.96
C THR A 200 5.17 -17.97 16.91
N PHE A 201 6.41 -17.79 17.36
CA PHE A 201 7.58 -17.74 16.50
C PHE A 201 8.28 -19.11 16.54
N GLU A 202 8.28 -19.81 15.41
CA GLU A 202 8.76 -21.22 15.30
C GLU A 202 10.22 -21.28 14.88
N GLU A 203 10.65 -20.33 14.03
CA GLU A 203 12.03 -20.22 13.55
C GLU A 203 12.41 -18.74 13.41
N LEU A 204 13.61 -18.43 13.82
CA LEU A 204 14.16 -17.08 13.73
C LEU A 204 15.65 -17.16 13.49
N THR A 205 16.16 -16.47 12.47
CA THR A 205 17.61 -16.25 12.31
C THR A 205 18.18 -15.69 13.62
N PRO A 206 19.30 -16.25 14.15
CA PRO A 206 19.89 -15.78 15.40
C PRO A 206 20.08 -14.26 15.44
N GLY A 207 19.96 -13.66 16.63
CA GLY A 207 20.11 -12.21 16.83
C GLY A 207 18.86 -11.37 16.54
N GLY A 208 17.79 -11.98 16.03
CA GLY A 208 16.53 -11.27 15.79
C GLY A 208 15.84 -10.82 17.06
N ARG A 209 15.46 -9.53 17.13
CA ARG A 209 14.72 -8.93 18.24
C ARG A 209 13.29 -8.64 17.79
N ILE A 210 12.34 -9.32 18.40
CA ILE A 210 10.91 -9.16 18.09
C ILE A 210 10.36 -7.97 18.87
N ALA A 211 9.68 -7.05 18.18
CA ALA A 211 8.99 -5.91 18.80
C ALA A 211 7.83 -6.39 19.70
N PRO A 212 7.40 -5.58 20.71
CA PRO A 212 6.21 -5.86 21.51
C PRO A 212 4.99 -6.18 20.67
N GLY A 213 4.06 -6.98 21.20
CA GLY A 213 2.87 -7.43 20.47
C GLY A 213 1.97 -6.32 19.99
N ASP A 214 1.89 -5.25 20.76
CA ASP A 214 1.06 -4.05 20.51
C ASP A 214 1.77 -2.94 19.72
N ALA A 215 2.99 -3.19 19.21
CA ALA A 215 3.70 -2.22 18.40
C ALA A 215 2.88 -1.85 17.14
N LEU A 216 2.78 -0.55 16.86
CA LEU A 216 1.93 -0.02 15.78
C LEU A 216 2.39 -0.49 14.39
N GLN A 217 3.70 -0.68 14.19
CA GLN A 217 4.28 -1.39 13.05
C GLN A 217 5.23 -2.46 13.60
N ARG A 218 4.71 -3.66 13.78
CA ARG A 218 5.44 -4.74 14.44
C ARG A 218 6.42 -5.43 13.51
N THR A 219 7.68 -5.45 13.92
CA THR A 219 8.76 -6.10 13.17
C THR A 219 9.60 -7.01 14.07
N VAL A 220 10.29 -7.94 13.45
CA VAL A 220 11.55 -8.47 13.97
C VAL A 220 12.70 -7.70 13.33
N CYS A 221 13.68 -7.32 14.15
CA CYS A 221 14.85 -6.54 13.74
C CYS A 221 16.14 -7.31 14.01
N TRP A 222 17.01 -7.36 13.01
CA TRP A 222 18.40 -7.84 13.14
C TRP A 222 19.36 -6.67 12.94
N GLU A 223 20.46 -6.71 13.66
CA GLU A 223 21.62 -5.83 13.49
C GLU A 223 22.87 -6.72 13.49
N GLU A 224 23.56 -6.77 12.36
CA GLU A 224 24.67 -7.69 12.16
C GLU A 224 25.76 -7.07 11.30
N GLU A 225 27.03 -7.38 11.64
CA GLU A 225 28.19 -7.20 10.76
C GLU A 225 28.42 -8.51 10.01
N MET A 226 27.87 -8.59 8.78
CA MET A 226 27.81 -9.82 8.01
C MET A 226 29.15 -10.15 7.37
N GLN A 227 29.69 -11.35 7.65
CA GLN A 227 30.88 -11.86 6.98
C GLN A 227 30.55 -12.66 5.73
N GLU A 228 29.38 -13.28 5.70
CA GLU A 228 28.83 -14.01 4.55
C GLU A 228 27.40 -13.54 4.27
N ASN A 229 27.01 -13.50 2.99
CA ASN A 229 25.66 -13.10 2.63
C ASN A 229 24.66 -14.23 2.93
N HIS A 230 23.71 -13.96 3.81
CA HIS A 230 22.65 -14.90 4.16
C HIS A 230 21.28 -14.20 4.24
N ALA A 231 20.22 -14.99 4.32
CA ALA A 231 18.88 -14.49 4.52
C ALA A 231 18.55 -14.34 6.00
N PHE A 232 17.94 -13.21 6.37
CA PHE A 232 17.25 -13.04 7.65
C PHE A 232 15.86 -13.65 7.52
N THR A 233 15.57 -14.71 8.24
CA THR A 233 14.35 -15.52 8.11
C THR A 233 13.59 -15.55 9.43
N VAL A 234 12.26 -15.47 9.33
CA VAL A 234 11.34 -15.73 10.43
C VAL A 234 10.22 -16.65 9.96
N ARG A 235 9.86 -17.65 10.79
CA ARG A 235 8.65 -18.45 10.66
C ARG A 235 7.78 -18.23 11.88
N TYR A 236 6.52 -17.94 11.64
CA TYR A 236 5.54 -17.70 12.70
C TYR A 236 4.19 -18.30 12.34
N SER A 237 3.43 -18.63 13.38
CA SER A 237 2.01 -18.96 13.24
C SER A 237 1.15 -18.05 14.11
N TYR A 238 -0.10 -17.89 13.72
CA TYR A 238 -1.09 -17.10 14.44
C TYR A 238 -2.50 -17.63 14.17
N VAL A 239 -3.44 -17.26 15.04
CA VAL A 239 -4.87 -17.49 14.82
C VAL A 239 -5.53 -16.18 14.45
N ARG A 240 -6.20 -16.16 13.29
CA ARG A 240 -7.07 -15.06 12.86
C ARG A 240 -8.52 -15.47 12.95
N ARG A 241 -9.34 -14.70 13.70
CA ARG A 241 -10.79 -14.85 13.77
C ARG A 241 -11.45 -13.60 13.23
N ALA A 242 -12.39 -13.80 12.29
CA ALA A 242 -13.16 -12.73 11.67
C ALA A 242 -14.65 -12.96 11.99
N ALA A 243 -15.26 -12.01 12.67
CA ALA A 243 -16.69 -12.01 12.92
C ALA A 243 -17.44 -11.47 11.68
N TYR A 244 -18.66 -11.93 11.48
CA TYR A 244 -19.55 -11.39 10.44
C TYR A 244 -20.54 -10.40 11.06
N GLN A 245 -20.74 -9.28 10.38
CA GLN A 245 -21.71 -8.24 10.70
C GLN A 245 -22.62 -8.02 9.49
N ASP A 246 -23.92 -8.14 9.68
CA ASP A 246 -24.91 -7.84 8.65
C ASP A 246 -25.18 -6.33 8.59
N THR A 247 -24.34 -5.63 7.87
CA THR A 247 -24.41 -4.16 7.77
C THR A 247 -25.67 -3.63 7.09
N GLU A 248 -26.46 -4.46 6.43
CA GLU A 248 -27.74 -4.05 5.84
C GLU A 248 -28.85 -3.89 6.91
N GLN A 249 -28.68 -4.53 8.07
CA GLN A 249 -29.60 -4.42 9.21
C GLN A 249 -29.12 -3.44 10.30
N MET A 250 -27.95 -2.84 10.11
CA MET A 250 -27.35 -1.93 11.08
C MET A 250 -27.75 -0.48 10.81
N LYS A 251 -27.85 0.29 11.87
CA LYS A 251 -28.06 1.74 11.81
C LYS A 251 -27.14 2.42 12.82
N GLY A 252 -26.30 3.33 12.33
CA GLY A 252 -25.38 4.07 13.19
C GLY A 252 -26.08 5.14 14.03
N GLU A 253 -25.51 5.42 15.20
CA GLU A 253 -25.90 6.58 15.99
C GLU A 253 -25.38 7.87 15.34
N GLY A 254 -26.15 8.96 15.41
CA GLY A 254 -25.79 10.23 14.77
C GLY A 254 -24.49 10.86 15.31
N SER A 255 -24.18 10.64 16.60
CA SER A 255 -22.95 11.14 17.23
C SER A 255 -21.91 10.03 17.28
N GLN A 256 -20.72 10.33 16.76
CA GLN A 256 -19.55 9.45 16.82
C GLN A 256 -18.48 10.02 17.75
N PRO A 257 -17.60 9.19 18.36
CA PRO A 257 -16.49 9.68 19.16
C PRO A 257 -15.49 10.46 18.27
N ASP A 258 -14.64 11.29 18.88
CA ASP A 258 -13.70 12.18 18.19
C ASP A 258 -12.26 11.62 18.06
N PHE A 259 -12.03 10.34 18.38
CA PHE A 259 -10.75 9.69 18.16
C PHE A 259 -10.59 9.28 16.67
N TYR A 260 -9.38 9.25 16.15
CA TYR A 260 -9.08 8.88 14.75
C TYR A 260 -9.90 9.62 13.69
N THR A 261 -10.18 10.92 13.94
CA THR A 261 -10.90 11.82 13.03
C THR A 261 -10.02 12.96 12.51
N GLN A 262 -8.74 12.97 12.87
CA GLN A 262 -7.80 14.04 12.53
C GLN A 262 -7.12 13.83 11.18
N GLU A 263 -6.64 14.94 10.61
CA GLU A 263 -5.72 14.90 9.48
C GLU A 263 -4.38 14.27 9.89
N GLU A 264 -3.71 13.67 8.90
CA GLU A 264 -2.37 13.11 9.07
C GLU A 264 -1.56 13.38 7.78
N ALA A 265 -0.82 14.50 7.83
CA ALA A 265 -0.01 14.93 6.69
C ALA A 265 1.12 13.91 6.38
N PRO A 266 1.47 13.74 5.10
CA PRO A 266 1.06 14.54 3.93
C PRO A 266 -0.14 13.97 3.16
N HIS A 267 -0.71 12.82 3.53
CA HIS A 267 -1.62 12.07 2.67
C HIS A 267 -3.08 12.05 3.13
N ILE A 268 -3.33 12.25 4.42
CA ILE A 268 -4.67 12.32 4.99
C ILE A 268 -4.97 13.79 5.30
N LEU A 269 -5.41 14.53 4.27
CA LEU A 269 -5.65 15.97 4.35
C LEU A 269 -7.08 16.29 3.93
N PHE A 270 -7.73 17.19 4.68
CA PHE A 270 -9.09 17.66 4.39
C PHE A 270 -9.04 18.93 3.53
N THR A 271 -8.48 18.78 2.33
CA THR A 271 -8.42 19.86 1.35
C THR A 271 -9.82 20.36 0.98
N PRO A 272 -9.95 21.55 0.37
CA PRO A 272 -11.25 22.02 -0.14
C PRO A 272 -11.93 21.01 -1.06
N TYR A 273 -11.15 20.30 -1.92
CA TYR A 273 -11.66 19.26 -2.81
C TYR A 273 -12.21 18.04 -2.05
N ILE A 274 -11.45 17.52 -1.08
CA ILE A 274 -11.87 16.37 -0.25
C ILE A 274 -13.12 16.72 0.57
N ARG A 275 -13.18 17.94 1.16
CA ARG A 275 -14.36 18.40 1.90
C ARG A 275 -15.60 18.50 1.02
N GLU A 276 -15.47 19.07 -0.18
CA GLU A 276 -16.58 19.14 -1.13
C GLU A 276 -17.03 17.76 -1.57
N LEU A 277 -16.09 16.88 -1.92
CA LEU A 277 -16.38 15.50 -2.33
C LEU A 277 -17.13 14.74 -1.22
N ALA A 278 -16.62 14.77 0.01
CA ALA A 278 -17.26 14.13 1.16
C ALA A 278 -18.69 14.67 1.39
N ALA A 279 -18.87 16.00 1.37
CA ALA A 279 -20.16 16.64 1.54
C ALA A 279 -21.14 16.26 0.42
N ARG A 280 -20.70 16.23 -0.83
CA ARG A 280 -21.54 15.86 -1.99
C ARG A 280 -21.98 14.40 -1.94
N LEU A 281 -21.06 13.48 -1.61
CA LEU A 281 -21.35 12.06 -1.52
C LEU A 281 -22.33 11.74 -0.38
N THR A 282 -22.31 12.53 0.70
CA THR A 282 -23.12 12.31 1.89
C THR A 282 -24.27 13.32 2.05
N GLU A 283 -24.63 14.04 0.98
CA GLU A 283 -25.69 15.06 1.04
C GLU A 283 -26.98 14.53 1.71
N ARG A 284 -27.45 15.26 2.76
CA ARG A 284 -28.62 14.93 3.58
C ARG A 284 -28.55 13.62 4.37
N GLU A 285 -27.45 12.86 4.27
CA GLU A 285 -27.28 11.67 5.08
C GLU A 285 -26.80 12.03 6.49
N THR A 286 -27.42 11.45 7.50
CA THR A 286 -27.07 11.65 8.91
C THR A 286 -26.50 10.39 9.56
N ASP A 287 -26.84 9.21 9.04
CA ASP A 287 -26.33 7.93 9.53
C ASP A 287 -24.85 7.76 9.13
N PRO A 288 -23.93 7.64 10.10
CA PRO A 288 -22.51 7.49 9.81
C PRO A 288 -22.17 6.20 9.07
N LEU A 289 -22.93 5.12 9.25
CA LEU A 289 -22.76 3.88 8.52
C LEU A 289 -23.08 4.08 7.04
N GLU A 290 -24.19 4.76 6.73
CA GLU A 290 -24.59 5.03 5.35
C GLU A 290 -23.67 6.06 4.67
N LYS A 291 -23.14 7.04 5.42
CA LYS A 291 -22.07 7.91 4.89
C LYS A 291 -20.83 7.10 4.48
N ALA A 292 -20.35 6.22 5.35
CA ALA A 292 -19.23 5.35 5.05
C ALA A 292 -19.53 4.42 3.85
N ARG A 293 -20.77 3.89 3.75
CA ARG A 293 -21.21 3.08 2.62
C ARG A 293 -21.12 3.85 1.30
N ARG A 294 -21.55 5.09 1.26
CA ARG A 294 -21.47 5.93 0.05
C ARG A 294 -20.03 6.21 -0.36
N PHE A 295 -19.09 6.35 0.59
CA PHE A 295 -17.67 6.46 0.28
C PHE A 295 -17.12 5.16 -0.29
N TYR A 296 -17.48 4.03 0.29
CA TYR A 296 -17.12 2.71 -0.20
C TYR A 296 -17.66 2.45 -1.62
N ASP A 297 -18.95 2.75 -1.84
CA ASP A 297 -19.61 2.61 -3.14
C ASP A 297 -18.95 3.52 -4.19
N PHE A 298 -18.66 4.78 -3.85
CA PHE A 298 -17.95 5.70 -4.73
C PHE A 298 -16.61 5.11 -5.20
N ILE A 299 -15.82 4.57 -4.29
CA ILE A 299 -14.52 3.98 -4.63
C ILE A 299 -14.71 2.70 -5.43
N THR A 300 -15.55 1.78 -4.96
CA THR A 300 -15.65 0.44 -5.56
C THR A 300 -16.34 0.42 -6.92
N LEU A 301 -17.26 1.34 -7.18
CA LEU A 301 -18.03 1.40 -8.42
C LEU A 301 -17.41 2.28 -9.51
N HIS A 302 -16.54 3.23 -9.14
CA HIS A 302 -16.04 4.24 -10.08
C HIS A 302 -14.54 4.23 -10.30
N MET A 303 -13.76 3.52 -9.46
CA MET A 303 -12.31 3.55 -9.55
C MET A 303 -11.73 2.29 -10.18
N THR A 304 -10.56 2.44 -10.78
CA THR A 304 -9.84 1.36 -11.47
C THR A 304 -8.56 1.01 -10.71
N TYR A 305 -8.39 -0.27 -10.38
CA TYR A 305 -7.16 -0.74 -9.76
C TYR A 305 -6.00 -0.70 -10.76
N THR A 306 -4.96 0.07 -10.43
CA THR A 306 -3.70 0.16 -11.18
C THR A 306 -2.53 -0.12 -10.26
N TYR A 307 -1.38 -0.50 -10.81
CA TYR A 307 -0.15 -0.44 -10.04
C TYR A 307 0.30 1.00 -9.88
N MET A 308 0.85 1.32 -8.72
CA MET A 308 1.29 2.67 -8.37
C MET A 308 2.82 2.74 -8.32
N PRO A 309 3.43 3.91 -8.60
CA PRO A 309 4.81 4.19 -8.24
C PRO A 309 5.06 3.97 -6.75
N SER A 310 6.32 3.88 -6.36
CA SER A 310 6.69 3.81 -4.94
C SER A 310 5.95 4.90 -4.14
N TYR A 311 5.30 4.54 -3.04
CA TYR A 311 4.57 5.50 -2.19
C TYR A 311 5.49 6.62 -1.69
N PHE A 312 6.78 6.34 -1.61
CA PHE A 312 7.79 7.35 -1.31
C PHE A 312 7.73 8.53 -2.29
N SER A 313 7.38 8.29 -3.55
CA SER A 313 7.36 9.28 -4.63
C SER A 313 5.99 9.95 -4.82
N LEU A 314 4.95 9.52 -4.10
CA LEU A 314 3.58 10.03 -4.25
C LEU A 314 3.32 11.24 -3.35
N GLU A 315 2.57 12.20 -3.88
CA GLU A 315 2.11 13.39 -3.16
C GLU A 315 0.60 13.31 -2.92
N ASN A 316 0.14 13.75 -1.74
CA ASN A 316 -1.28 13.81 -1.35
C ASN A 316 -2.12 12.64 -1.93
N ILE A 317 -1.78 11.43 -1.51
CA ILE A 317 -2.28 10.17 -2.11
C ILE A 317 -3.82 10.15 -2.16
N ALA A 318 -4.49 10.53 -1.06
CA ALA A 318 -5.94 10.48 -0.99
C ALA A 318 -6.62 11.41 -2.02
N GLU A 319 -6.19 12.66 -2.13
CA GLU A 319 -6.76 13.60 -3.09
C GLU A 319 -6.41 13.22 -4.54
N ASN A 320 -5.17 12.83 -4.80
CA ASN A 320 -4.75 12.40 -6.13
C ASN A 320 -5.55 11.17 -6.60
N CYS A 321 -5.81 10.20 -5.73
CA CYS A 321 -6.72 9.09 -6.00
C CYS A 321 -8.12 9.56 -6.39
N ALA A 322 -8.70 10.46 -5.59
CA ALA A 322 -10.04 10.99 -5.85
C ALA A 322 -10.16 11.76 -7.17
N ARG A 323 -9.05 12.34 -7.66
CA ARG A 323 -8.99 13.09 -8.92
C ARG A 323 -8.69 12.22 -10.13
N SER A 324 -7.84 11.20 -9.97
CA SER A 324 -7.42 10.31 -11.07
C SER A 324 -8.34 9.12 -11.27
N PHE A 325 -9.15 8.76 -10.27
CA PHE A 325 -9.97 7.55 -10.24
C PHE A 325 -9.16 6.25 -10.37
N THR A 326 -7.88 6.29 -10.02
CA THR A 326 -6.96 5.15 -10.08
C THR A 326 -6.17 5.01 -8.80
N GLY A 327 -5.76 3.79 -8.49
CA GLY A 327 -4.95 3.47 -7.32
C GLY A 327 -4.76 1.97 -7.14
N ASP A 328 -4.02 1.62 -6.10
CA ASP A 328 -3.91 0.26 -5.59
C ASP A 328 -4.56 0.13 -4.19
N CYS A 329 -4.30 -0.96 -3.47
CA CYS A 329 -4.97 -1.25 -2.19
C CYS A 329 -4.76 -0.12 -1.16
N GLY A 330 -3.53 0.34 -0.97
CA GLY A 330 -3.23 1.39 0.00
C GLY A 330 -3.74 2.76 -0.42
N VAL A 331 -3.66 3.09 -1.71
CA VAL A 331 -4.20 4.35 -2.25
C VAL A 331 -5.71 4.45 -2.02
N PHE A 332 -6.46 3.38 -2.27
CA PHE A 332 -7.90 3.34 -2.03
C PHE A 332 -8.24 3.32 -0.53
N ALA A 333 -7.45 2.61 0.28
CA ALA A 333 -7.59 2.60 1.72
C ALA A 333 -7.42 4.01 2.30
N LEU A 334 -6.40 4.76 1.86
CA LEU A 334 -6.17 6.14 2.27
C LEU A 334 -7.30 7.08 1.87
N LEU A 335 -7.85 6.94 0.67
CA LEU A 335 -8.99 7.75 0.25
C LEU A 335 -10.23 7.47 1.10
N PHE A 336 -10.58 6.19 1.31
CA PHE A 336 -11.72 5.81 2.14
C PHE A 336 -11.56 6.33 3.57
N LEU A 337 -10.39 6.13 4.18
CA LEU A 337 -10.06 6.61 5.51
C LEU A 337 -10.17 8.13 5.61
N THR A 338 -9.64 8.85 4.61
CA THR A 338 -9.68 10.33 4.58
C THR A 338 -11.10 10.85 4.48
N LEU A 339 -11.94 10.26 3.63
CA LEU A 339 -13.35 10.64 3.50
C LEU A 339 -14.14 10.37 4.78
N CYS A 340 -13.91 9.21 5.43
CA CYS A 340 -14.51 8.88 6.72
C CYS A 340 -14.13 9.91 7.79
N ARG A 341 -12.83 10.16 7.99
CA ARG A 341 -12.35 11.14 8.96
C ARG A 341 -12.89 12.55 8.68
N CYS A 342 -12.91 12.97 7.42
CA CYS A 342 -13.45 14.25 7.00
C CYS A 342 -14.95 14.41 7.33
N ALA A 343 -15.70 13.31 7.30
CA ALA A 343 -17.12 13.26 7.67
C ALA A 343 -17.38 13.04 9.17
N GLY A 344 -16.34 13.03 10.01
CA GLY A 344 -16.42 12.80 11.45
C GLY A 344 -16.63 11.32 11.83
N ILE A 345 -16.31 10.39 10.94
CA ILE A 345 -16.36 8.94 11.20
C ILE A 345 -14.94 8.49 11.55
N PRO A 346 -14.68 7.96 12.76
CA PRO A 346 -13.34 7.50 13.12
C PRO A 346 -12.87 6.40 12.18
N ALA A 347 -11.67 6.53 11.65
CA ALA A 347 -11.11 5.53 10.75
C ALA A 347 -9.60 5.40 10.95
N ARG A 348 -9.07 4.15 10.87
CA ARG A 348 -7.66 3.85 11.04
C ARG A 348 -7.15 2.86 10.03
N TRP A 349 -5.88 2.98 9.74
CA TRP A 349 -5.14 2.11 8.83
C TRP A 349 -4.88 0.74 9.43
N GLN A 350 -4.96 -0.29 8.62
CA GLN A 350 -4.35 -1.59 8.87
C GLN A 350 -3.72 -2.13 7.59
N SER A 351 -2.56 -2.76 7.73
CA SER A 351 -1.89 -3.44 6.63
C SER A 351 -1.06 -4.63 7.09
N GLY A 352 -0.62 -5.40 6.12
CA GLY A 352 0.19 -6.58 6.33
C GLY A 352 0.12 -7.53 5.15
N LEU A 353 -0.39 -8.73 5.34
CA LEU A 353 -0.46 -9.74 4.29
C LEU A 353 -1.89 -10.23 4.07
N THR A 354 -2.23 -10.49 2.81
CA THR A 354 -3.17 -11.54 2.47
C THR A 354 -2.41 -12.86 2.54
N ALA A 355 -2.89 -13.81 3.36
CA ALA A 355 -2.23 -15.08 3.65
C ALA A 355 -3.19 -16.24 3.38
N GLU A 356 -3.41 -16.53 2.10
CA GLU A 356 -4.25 -17.62 1.61
C GLU A 356 -3.40 -18.88 1.41
N PRO A 357 -4.00 -20.08 1.33
CA PRO A 357 -3.25 -21.34 1.25
C PRO A 357 -2.18 -21.41 0.16
N ASP A 358 -2.42 -20.77 -0.98
CA ASP A 358 -1.52 -20.76 -2.15
C ASP A 358 -1.01 -19.37 -2.53
N PHE A 359 -1.28 -18.37 -1.69
CA PHE A 359 -0.86 -17.00 -1.95
C PHE A 359 -0.49 -16.23 -0.68
N CYS A 360 0.63 -15.53 -0.74
CA CYS A 360 1.05 -14.58 0.29
C CYS A 360 1.44 -13.25 -0.35
N GLY A 361 0.63 -12.21 -0.15
CA GLY A 361 0.80 -10.90 -0.76
C GLY A 361 0.69 -9.75 0.23
N ALA A 362 1.39 -8.64 -0.04
CA ALA A 362 1.19 -7.39 0.69
C ALA A 362 -0.22 -6.86 0.44
N HIS A 363 -0.87 -6.32 1.48
CA HIS A 363 -2.21 -5.81 1.36
C HIS A 363 -2.59 -4.80 2.44
N ASP A 364 -3.49 -3.86 2.07
CA ASP A 364 -3.96 -2.76 2.88
C ASP A 364 -5.48 -2.77 2.99
N TRP A 365 -6.00 -2.39 4.17
CA TRP A 365 -7.42 -2.23 4.43
C TRP A 365 -7.65 -1.20 5.53
N VAL A 366 -8.90 -0.87 5.81
CA VAL A 366 -9.28 0.14 6.80
C VAL A 366 -10.19 -0.46 7.85
N GLN A 367 -10.04 0.01 9.09
CA GLN A 367 -11.09 -0.09 10.08
C GLN A 367 -11.77 1.28 10.25
N PHE A 368 -13.10 1.30 10.30
CA PHE A 368 -13.89 2.48 10.62
C PHE A 368 -14.85 2.18 11.77
N TYR A 369 -15.10 3.17 12.61
CA TYR A 369 -15.89 2.98 13.83
C TYR A 369 -17.29 3.55 13.65
N VAL A 370 -18.29 2.76 14.03
CA VAL A 370 -19.68 3.19 14.05
C VAL A 370 -20.34 2.80 15.38
N ALA A 371 -20.72 3.78 16.19
CA ALA A 371 -21.49 3.51 17.40
C ALA A 371 -22.90 3.01 17.02
N PRO A 372 -23.47 2.02 17.76
CA PRO A 372 -22.89 1.35 18.94
C PRO A 372 -22.05 0.10 18.63
N TYR A 373 -21.79 -0.21 17.37
CA TYR A 373 -21.20 -1.49 16.93
C TYR A 373 -19.70 -1.60 17.11
N GLY A 374 -19.00 -0.48 17.22
CA GLY A 374 -17.54 -0.47 17.32
C GLY A 374 -16.82 -0.48 15.96
N TRP A 375 -15.65 -1.11 15.90
CA TRP A 375 -14.82 -1.17 14.71
C TRP A 375 -15.35 -2.17 13.69
N LEU A 376 -15.62 -1.66 12.48
CA LEU A 376 -15.97 -2.40 11.29
C LEU A 376 -14.82 -2.33 10.28
N TYR A 377 -14.86 -3.17 9.26
CA TYR A 377 -13.81 -3.23 8.22
C TYR A 377 -14.28 -2.67 6.89
N ALA A 378 -13.35 -2.14 6.10
CA ALA A 378 -13.56 -1.86 4.69
C ALA A 378 -12.32 -2.28 3.88
N ASP A 379 -12.53 -3.14 2.89
CA ASP A 379 -11.52 -3.49 1.90
C ASP A 379 -12.01 -3.06 0.52
N THR A 380 -11.66 -1.83 0.16
CA THR A 380 -12.12 -1.20 -1.08
C THR A 380 -11.55 -1.87 -2.32
N SER A 381 -10.32 -2.38 -2.26
CA SER A 381 -9.68 -3.03 -3.41
C SER A 381 -10.27 -4.41 -3.72
N TYR A 382 -10.62 -5.20 -2.69
CA TYR A 382 -11.39 -6.43 -2.84
C TYR A 382 -12.83 -6.15 -3.29
N GLY A 383 -13.40 -5.01 -2.87
CA GLY A 383 -14.67 -4.50 -3.41
C GLY A 383 -14.61 -4.20 -4.91
N ILE A 384 -13.57 -3.51 -5.39
CA ILE A 384 -13.33 -3.25 -6.82
C ILE A 384 -13.17 -4.57 -7.59
N ALA A 385 -12.40 -5.52 -7.06
CA ALA A 385 -12.23 -6.83 -7.66
C ALA A 385 -13.56 -7.60 -7.75
N ALA A 386 -14.41 -7.48 -6.75
CA ALA A 386 -15.76 -8.07 -6.74
C ALA A 386 -16.67 -7.44 -7.81
N VAL A 387 -16.64 -6.12 -7.98
CA VAL A 387 -17.40 -5.42 -9.06
C VAL A 387 -16.96 -5.94 -10.43
N ARG A 388 -15.66 -6.05 -10.68
CA ARG A 388 -15.13 -6.57 -11.95
C ARG A 388 -15.54 -8.01 -12.23
N ALA A 389 -15.67 -8.81 -11.17
CA ALA A 389 -16.12 -10.21 -11.26
C ALA A 389 -17.65 -10.34 -11.34
N GLY A 390 -18.42 -9.26 -11.27
CA GLY A 390 -19.88 -9.31 -11.18
C GLY A 390 -20.42 -9.93 -9.88
N ASP A 391 -19.60 -9.93 -8.81
CA ASP A 391 -19.90 -10.58 -7.52
C ASP A 391 -20.34 -9.54 -6.48
N GLU A 392 -21.60 -9.12 -6.57
CA GLU A 392 -22.15 -8.10 -5.68
C GLU A 392 -22.23 -8.58 -4.23
N GLU A 393 -22.38 -9.88 -3.99
CA GLU A 393 -22.38 -10.44 -2.64
C GLU A 393 -21.03 -10.26 -1.95
N ARG A 394 -19.95 -10.51 -2.68
CA ARG A 394 -18.58 -10.29 -2.21
C ARG A 394 -18.28 -8.80 -2.04
N ARG A 395 -18.74 -7.93 -2.95
CA ARG A 395 -18.60 -6.49 -2.80
C ARG A 395 -19.20 -5.99 -1.50
N LYS A 396 -20.47 -6.37 -1.24
CA LYS A 396 -21.18 -6.01 -0.01
C LYS A 396 -20.52 -6.57 1.26
N PHE A 397 -19.94 -7.77 1.17
CA PHE A 397 -19.23 -8.37 2.29
C PHE A 397 -18.04 -7.51 2.74
N TYR A 398 -17.25 -6.96 1.84
CA TYR A 398 -16.07 -6.15 2.17
C TYR A 398 -16.39 -4.73 2.66
N PHE A 399 -17.67 -4.42 2.85
CA PHE A 399 -18.12 -3.29 3.64
C PHE A 399 -18.68 -3.79 4.98
N GLY A 400 -17.99 -3.49 6.04
CA GLY A 400 -18.27 -3.92 7.43
C GLY A 400 -17.50 -5.17 7.85
N ASN A 401 -17.03 -5.99 6.92
CA ASN A 401 -16.41 -7.29 7.19
C ASN A 401 -15.05 -7.46 6.51
N ILE A 402 -14.28 -8.42 7.03
CA ILE A 402 -13.03 -8.89 6.43
C ILE A 402 -12.92 -10.41 6.58
N ASP A 403 -12.29 -11.06 5.62
CA ASP A 403 -12.03 -12.49 5.66
C ASP A 403 -10.87 -12.85 6.64
N PRO A 404 -10.77 -14.10 7.11
CA PRO A 404 -9.73 -14.50 8.06
C PRO A 404 -8.36 -14.79 7.41
N PHE A 405 -8.21 -14.60 6.09
CA PHE A 405 -6.93 -14.79 5.39
C PHE A 405 -6.04 -13.55 5.46
N ARG A 406 -5.96 -12.93 6.63
CA ARG A 406 -5.21 -11.69 6.86
C ARG A 406 -4.17 -11.86 7.97
N MET A 407 -3.01 -11.24 7.77
CA MET A 407 -2.03 -11.02 8.81
C MET A 407 -1.85 -9.52 8.99
N THR A 408 -2.26 -8.99 10.12
CA THR A 408 -2.04 -7.59 10.48
C THR A 408 -0.64 -7.45 11.07
N ALA A 409 0.21 -6.64 10.45
CA ALA A 409 1.52 -6.26 10.97
C ALA A 409 1.55 -4.78 11.40
N ASN A 410 0.80 -3.93 10.67
CA ASN A 410 0.74 -2.49 10.88
C ASN A 410 -0.68 -2.08 11.26
N GLN A 411 -0.80 -1.34 12.38
CA GLN A 411 -2.06 -0.84 12.93
C GLN A 411 -2.16 0.70 12.86
N ALA A 412 -1.15 1.34 12.29
CA ALA A 412 -1.12 2.78 12.08
C ALA A 412 -0.29 3.12 10.84
N PHE A 413 -0.74 4.13 10.13
CA PHE A 413 -0.03 4.77 9.03
C PHE A 413 1.12 5.62 9.57
N GLN A 414 2.26 5.65 8.89
CA GLN A 414 3.44 6.45 9.26
C GLN A 414 4.01 6.20 10.68
N ALA A 415 3.71 5.08 11.31
CA ALA A 415 4.25 4.80 12.64
C ALA A 415 5.73 4.39 12.59
N PRO A 416 6.53 4.77 13.60
CA PRO A 416 7.92 4.34 13.69
C PRO A 416 8.01 2.85 14.04
N PHE A 417 9.16 2.24 13.71
CA PHE A 417 9.53 0.93 14.26
C PHE A 417 9.99 1.07 15.72
N THR A 418 9.84 0.01 16.51
CA THR A 418 10.37 -0.04 17.88
C THR A 418 11.90 0.13 17.91
N VAL A 419 12.61 -0.46 16.94
CA VAL A 419 14.00 -0.15 16.63
C VAL A 419 14.00 0.71 15.38
N GLU A 420 14.24 2.01 15.54
CA GLU A 420 14.15 2.95 14.43
C GLU A 420 15.26 2.76 13.40
N LYS A 421 14.93 2.91 12.12
CA LYS A 421 15.93 3.06 11.06
C LYS A 421 16.64 4.41 11.19
N GLN A 422 17.90 4.44 10.84
CA GLN A 422 18.69 5.67 10.81
C GLN A 422 18.58 6.42 9.48
N HIS A 423 18.24 5.67 8.41
CA HIS A 423 18.15 6.18 7.05
C HIS A 423 16.72 6.07 6.51
N TRP A 424 16.52 6.59 5.29
CA TRP A 424 15.25 6.51 4.60
C TRP A 424 14.73 5.08 4.50
N ARG A 425 13.46 4.90 4.80
CA ARG A 425 12.76 3.64 4.53
C ARG A 425 12.57 3.45 3.03
N ALA A 426 12.42 2.21 2.56
CA ALA A 426 11.95 1.92 1.20
C ALA A 426 10.49 2.37 1.06
N ASP A 427 9.63 2.02 2.02
CA ASP A 427 8.31 2.59 2.20
C ASP A 427 8.24 3.37 3.53
N PRO A 428 7.99 4.69 3.50
CA PRO A 428 7.98 5.51 4.70
C PRO A 428 6.70 5.39 5.52
N TYR A 429 5.66 4.76 4.99
CA TYR A 429 4.32 4.81 5.56
C TYR A 429 3.93 3.55 6.32
N ASP A 430 4.29 2.37 5.80
CA ASP A 430 4.10 1.11 6.49
C ASP A 430 5.20 0.09 6.16
N ASN A 431 5.09 -1.14 6.69
CA ASN A 431 6.04 -2.21 6.39
C ASN A 431 5.31 -3.53 6.20
N GLN A 432 5.10 -3.92 4.97
CA GLN A 432 4.44 -5.16 4.59
C GLN A 432 5.41 -6.24 4.09
N VAL A 433 6.56 -5.82 3.59
CA VAL A 433 7.47 -6.72 2.85
C VAL A 433 8.90 -6.72 3.39
N GLY A 434 9.17 -5.86 4.35
CA GLY A 434 10.47 -5.72 5.00
C GLY A 434 11.28 -4.52 4.53
N GLU A 435 12.23 -4.14 5.37
CA GLU A 435 13.10 -2.97 5.20
C GLU A 435 14.54 -3.36 5.52
N MET A 436 15.48 -2.79 4.79
CA MET A 436 16.92 -2.96 5.08
C MET A 436 17.65 -1.63 5.02
N GLU A 437 18.75 -1.53 5.76
CA GLU A 437 19.71 -0.43 5.68
C GLU A 437 21.12 -0.91 5.98
N THR A 438 22.09 -0.22 5.39
CA THR A 438 23.51 -0.33 5.76
C THR A 438 23.86 0.75 6.79
N GLU A 439 25.11 0.81 7.23
CA GLU A 439 25.62 1.90 8.07
C GLU A 439 25.57 3.26 7.34
N GLU A 440 25.58 3.26 6.00
CA GLU A 440 25.66 4.47 5.18
C GLU A 440 24.32 4.96 4.64
N ARG A 441 23.37 4.03 4.36
CA ARG A 441 22.11 4.39 3.72
C ARG A 441 21.00 3.35 3.89
N GLY A 442 19.76 3.79 3.71
CA GLY A 442 18.62 2.89 3.52
C GLY A 442 18.68 2.20 2.15
N LEU A 443 18.35 0.92 2.12
CA LEU A 443 18.24 0.17 0.86
C LEU A 443 16.85 0.34 0.25
N ARG A 444 16.80 0.37 -1.08
CA ARG A 444 15.57 0.39 -1.85
C ARG A 444 15.10 -1.04 -2.14
N TYR A 445 13.84 -1.20 -2.52
CA TYR A 445 13.26 -2.53 -2.75
C TYR A 445 13.95 -3.35 -3.86
N GLU A 446 14.55 -2.70 -4.84
CA GLU A 446 15.34 -3.36 -5.90
C GLU A 446 16.71 -3.86 -5.45
N GLU A 447 17.16 -3.51 -4.24
CA GLU A 447 18.50 -3.79 -3.73
C GLU A 447 18.56 -5.02 -2.81
N PHE A 448 17.40 -5.58 -2.44
CA PHE A 448 17.32 -6.80 -1.63
C PHE A 448 16.17 -7.71 -2.08
N GLU A 449 16.39 -9.00 -1.87
CA GLU A 449 15.40 -10.04 -2.14
C GLU A 449 14.43 -10.15 -0.96
N ARG A 450 13.17 -10.42 -1.29
CA ARG A 450 12.07 -10.58 -0.33
C ARG A 450 11.30 -11.83 -0.66
N SER A 451 11.16 -12.72 0.30
CA SER A 451 10.35 -13.92 0.16
C SER A 451 9.32 -14.00 1.26
N LYS A 452 8.14 -14.50 0.93
CA LYS A 452 7.07 -14.81 1.88
C LYS A 452 6.20 -15.91 1.33
N GLN A 453 5.87 -16.89 2.19
CA GLN A 453 5.09 -18.05 1.82
C GLN A 453 4.21 -18.48 2.97
N VAL A 454 2.96 -18.84 2.65
CA VAL A 454 2.08 -19.55 3.58
C VAL A 454 2.46 -21.02 3.55
N LEU A 455 2.85 -21.55 4.72
CA LEU A 455 3.23 -22.96 4.89
C LEU A 455 2.03 -23.81 5.30
N ALA A 456 1.09 -23.23 6.02
CA ALA A 456 -0.14 -23.88 6.42
C ALA A 456 -1.26 -22.85 6.63
N CYS A 457 -2.49 -23.22 6.30
CA CYS A 457 -3.69 -22.43 6.55
C CYS A 457 -4.83 -23.38 6.92
N LEU A 458 -5.06 -23.55 8.23
CA LEU A 458 -6.00 -24.53 8.77
C LEU A 458 -7.28 -23.85 9.24
N GLU A 459 -8.42 -24.45 8.91
CA GLU A 459 -9.73 -24.00 9.39
C GLU A 459 -9.90 -24.33 10.89
N LEU A 460 -10.58 -23.41 11.63
CA LEU A 460 -10.87 -23.55 13.05
C LEU A 460 -12.36 -23.67 13.29
#